data_8c3dd29415a2793ad0e92148edc183e5
#
_entry.id   8c3dd29415a2793ad0e92148edc183e5
#
_cell.length_a   1.000
_cell.length_b   1.000
_cell.length_c   1.000
_cell.angle_alpha   90.00
_cell.angle_beta   90.00
_cell.angle_gamma   90.00
#
_symmetry.space_group_name_H-M   'P 1'
#
loop_
_entity.id
_entity.type
_entity.pdbx_description
1 polymer ?
#
loop_
_entity_poly.entity_id
_entity_poly.type
_entity_poly.pdbx_seq_one_letter_code
_entity_poly.pdbx_strand_id
1 'polypeptide(L)'
;MNVQVEWSAPMRFMGRSPKGGVAIMESGGTQGAPAGPSPMETVLMALAGCSGIDVVGILEKMRVPLQRLRIDVEAERAGDHPRVFRKIRVRYAASGNGLTVDQLQRAVTLSVEKYCSVAAILRQSADLSTEVVVERGP
;
A
#
# COMPACT_ATOMS: atom_id res chain seq x y z
N MET A 1 -5.81 -19.48 3.66
CA MET A 1 -4.73 -18.49 3.85
C MET A 1 -4.44 -18.36 5.33
N ASN A 2 -3.17 -18.38 5.73
CA ASN A 2 -2.78 -18.23 7.13
C ASN A 2 -1.43 -17.52 7.25
N VAL A 3 -1.18 -16.92 8.40
CA VAL A 3 0.10 -16.31 8.76
C VAL A 3 0.38 -16.61 10.24
N GLN A 4 1.64 -16.53 10.62
CA GLN A 4 2.08 -16.70 12.00
C GLN A 4 2.84 -15.44 12.43
N VAL A 5 2.62 -14.99 13.67
CA VAL A 5 3.28 -13.78 14.19
C VAL A 5 3.83 -14.10 15.58
N GLU A 6 5.10 -13.83 15.78
CA GLU A 6 5.79 -14.04 17.06
C GLU A 6 6.28 -12.73 17.64
N TRP A 7 6.13 -12.60 18.95
CA TRP A 7 6.60 -11.45 19.71
C TRP A 7 8.05 -11.66 20.18
N SER A 8 8.83 -10.56 20.12
CA SER A 8 10.09 -10.45 20.84
C SER A 8 10.13 -9.10 21.56
N ALA A 9 10.72 -9.13 22.78
CA ALA A 9 10.75 -7.95 23.62
C ALA A 9 11.52 -6.79 22.97
N PRO A 10 11.16 -5.51 23.22
CA PRO A 10 10.01 -5.13 24.05
C PRO A 10 8.67 -5.14 23.28
N MET A 11 8.61 -4.72 22.02
CA MET A 11 7.37 -4.56 21.25
C MET A 11 7.57 -4.86 19.78
N ARG A 12 8.39 -5.85 19.47
CA ARG A 12 8.64 -6.28 18.09
C ARG A 12 7.85 -7.55 17.77
N PHE A 13 7.27 -7.56 16.59
CA PHE A 13 6.52 -8.71 16.08
C PHE A 13 7.04 -9.09 14.70
N MET A 14 7.32 -10.36 14.52
CA MET A 14 7.78 -10.88 13.23
C MET A 14 6.71 -11.79 12.66
N GLY A 15 6.21 -11.43 11.49
CA GLY A 15 5.24 -12.22 10.74
C GLY A 15 5.90 -13.10 9.69
N ARG A 16 5.34 -14.28 9.48
CA ARG A 16 5.80 -15.22 8.45
C ARG A 16 4.62 -15.74 7.66
N SER A 17 4.78 -15.80 6.36
CA SER A 17 3.84 -16.47 5.48
C SER A 17 4.27 -17.92 5.24
N PRO A 18 3.36 -18.80 4.78
CA PRO A 18 3.70 -20.22 4.58
C PRO A 18 4.85 -20.45 3.59
N LYS A 19 5.04 -19.55 2.65
CA LYS A 19 6.11 -19.65 1.64
C LYS A 19 7.40 -18.95 2.04
N GLY A 20 7.54 -18.55 3.30
CA GLY A 20 8.76 -17.95 3.83
C GLY A 20 8.87 -16.43 3.74
N GLY A 21 7.81 -15.74 3.32
CA GLY A 21 7.79 -14.27 3.37
C GLY A 21 7.81 -13.78 4.81
N VAL A 22 8.57 -12.71 5.08
CA VAL A 22 8.75 -12.17 6.43
C VAL A 22 8.37 -10.68 6.45
N ALA A 23 7.65 -10.29 7.49
CA ALA A 23 7.35 -8.88 7.77
C ALA A 23 7.64 -8.59 9.24
N ILE A 24 8.32 -7.48 9.50
CA ILE A 24 8.65 -7.05 10.86
C ILE A 24 7.83 -5.80 11.17
N MET A 25 7.18 -5.81 12.34
CA MET A 25 6.43 -4.66 12.84
C MET A 25 6.92 -4.32 14.24
N GLU A 26 6.91 -3.04 14.58
CA GLU A 26 7.36 -2.58 15.88
C GLU A 26 6.49 -1.41 16.33
N SER A 27 6.04 -1.46 17.58
CA SER A 27 5.29 -0.35 18.16
C SER A 27 6.23 0.59 18.90
N GLY A 28 5.81 1.84 19.08
CA GLY A 28 6.60 2.87 19.75
C GLY A 28 7.08 2.50 21.15
N GLY A 29 8.05 3.24 21.66
CA GLY A 29 8.67 3.02 22.96
C GLY A 29 10.04 2.38 22.92
N THR A 30 10.54 2.01 21.75
CA THR A 30 11.92 1.58 21.59
C THR A 30 12.85 2.78 21.42
N GLN A 31 13.99 2.74 22.10
CA GLN A 31 15.04 3.74 21.91
C GLN A 31 15.79 3.41 20.63
N GLY A 32 16.01 4.43 19.79
CA GLY A 32 16.70 4.27 18.52
C GLY A 32 15.73 4.02 17.35
N ALA A 33 16.29 3.68 16.18
CA ALA A 33 15.50 3.41 14.99
C ALA A 33 14.73 2.10 15.14
N PRO A 34 13.42 2.07 14.85
CA PRO A 34 12.65 0.84 14.91
C PRO A 34 13.12 -0.14 13.82
N ALA A 35 12.99 -1.43 14.10
CA ALA A 35 13.33 -2.48 13.13
C ALA A 35 12.30 -2.60 12.01
N GLY A 36 11.10 -2.05 12.20
CA GLY A 36 10.03 -2.10 11.21
C GLY A 36 8.95 -1.07 11.46
N PRO A 37 8.03 -0.93 10.53
CA PRO A 37 6.90 -0.02 10.69
C PRO A 37 5.92 -0.51 11.75
N SER A 38 5.04 0.39 12.20
CA SER A 38 3.93 0.01 13.07
C SER A 38 2.93 -0.88 12.32
N PRO A 39 2.07 -1.63 13.04
CA PRO A 39 1.01 -2.39 12.38
C PRO A 39 0.11 -1.55 11.47
N MET A 40 -0.30 -0.36 11.91
CA MET A 40 -1.16 0.51 11.09
C MET A 40 -0.43 1.04 9.86
N GLU A 41 0.85 1.36 9.95
CA GLU A 41 1.66 1.70 8.77
C GLU A 41 1.78 0.51 7.83
N THR A 42 1.89 -0.70 8.36
CA THR A 42 1.95 -1.92 7.56
C THR A 42 0.65 -2.14 6.78
N VAL A 43 -0.50 -1.79 7.35
CA VAL A 43 -1.79 -1.84 6.64
C VAL A 43 -1.76 -0.91 5.43
N LEU A 44 -1.24 0.30 5.57
CA LEU A 44 -1.12 1.25 4.46
C LEU A 44 -0.12 0.76 3.40
N MET A 45 0.97 0.13 3.82
CA MET A 45 1.92 -0.50 2.90
C MET A 45 1.27 -1.66 2.13
N ALA A 46 0.43 -2.44 2.81
CA ALA A 46 -0.32 -3.52 2.17
C ALA A 46 -1.29 -2.97 1.11
N LEU A 47 -1.95 -1.85 1.38
CA LEU A 47 -2.80 -1.17 0.40
C LEU A 47 -1.99 -0.79 -0.84
N ALA A 48 -0.85 -0.12 -0.63
CA ALA A 48 0.01 0.32 -1.73
C ALA A 48 0.54 -0.87 -2.54
N GLY A 49 0.99 -1.93 -1.87
CA GLY A 49 1.50 -3.13 -2.54
C GLY A 49 0.43 -3.87 -3.32
N CYS A 50 -0.75 -4.06 -2.72
CA CYS A 50 -1.87 -4.74 -3.36
C CYS A 50 -2.32 -3.99 -4.62
N SER A 51 -2.53 -2.69 -4.51
CA SER A 51 -2.89 -1.84 -5.65
C SER A 51 -1.76 -1.74 -6.67
N GLY A 52 -0.52 -1.63 -6.20
CA GLY A 52 0.65 -1.54 -7.08
C GLY A 52 0.81 -2.76 -7.98
N ILE A 53 0.60 -3.95 -7.44
CA ILE A 53 0.62 -5.19 -8.21
C ILE A 53 -0.41 -5.13 -9.34
N ASP A 54 -1.62 -4.67 -9.05
CA ASP A 54 -2.67 -4.51 -10.06
C ASP A 54 -2.26 -3.51 -11.13
N VAL A 55 -1.78 -2.34 -10.72
CA VAL A 55 -1.41 -1.26 -11.65
C VAL A 55 -0.31 -1.73 -12.62
N VAL A 56 0.73 -2.37 -12.10
CA VAL A 56 1.80 -2.91 -12.93
C VAL A 56 1.24 -3.94 -13.92
N GLY A 57 0.45 -4.90 -13.43
CA GLY A 57 -0.11 -5.96 -14.26
C GLY A 57 -1.07 -5.44 -15.34
N ILE A 58 -1.91 -4.46 -15.00
CA ILE A 58 -2.85 -3.86 -15.95
C ILE A 58 -2.09 -3.11 -17.05
N LEU A 59 -1.09 -2.31 -16.68
CA LEU A 59 -0.31 -1.55 -17.66
C LEU A 59 0.53 -2.47 -18.57
N GLU A 60 1.04 -3.57 -18.04
CA GLU A 60 1.70 -4.59 -18.86
C GLU A 60 0.74 -5.16 -19.91
N LYS A 61 -0.50 -5.48 -19.52
CA LYS A 61 -1.52 -5.97 -20.46
C LYS A 61 -1.91 -4.91 -21.49
N MET A 62 -1.84 -3.65 -21.13
CA MET A 62 -2.07 -2.53 -22.06
C MET A 62 -0.86 -2.25 -22.94
N ARG A 63 0.22 -3.02 -22.78
CA ARG A 63 1.50 -2.86 -23.50
C ARG A 63 2.18 -1.52 -23.21
N VAL A 64 2.02 -1.03 -21.99
CA VAL A 64 2.68 0.18 -21.50
C VAL A 64 3.39 -0.18 -20.19
N PRO A 65 4.48 -0.97 -20.24
CA PRO A 65 5.17 -1.37 -19.02
C PRO A 65 5.78 -0.18 -18.30
N LEU A 66 5.73 -0.23 -16.99
CA LEU A 66 6.32 0.81 -16.15
C LEU A 66 7.83 0.64 -16.04
N GLN A 67 8.53 1.75 -15.96
CA GLN A 67 9.95 1.81 -15.61
C GLN A 67 10.09 2.07 -14.10
N ARG A 68 9.23 2.92 -13.55
CA ARG A 68 9.20 3.24 -12.12
C ARG A 68 7.77 3.44 -11.66
N LEU A 69 7.53 3.05 -10.42
CA LEU A 69 6.27 3.33 -9.72
C LEU A 69 6.57 3.61 -8.26
N ARG A 70 6.14 4.78 -7.81
CA ARG A 70 6.16 5.14 -6.41
C ARG A 70 4.74 5.41 -5.95
N ILE A 71 4.39 4.88 -4.80
CA ILE A 71 3.06 5.05 -4.22
C ILE A 71 3.23 5.65 -2.83
N ASP A 72 2.71 6.85 -2.64
CA ASP A 72 2.69 7.52 -1.34
C ASP A 72 1.27 7.43 -0.78
N VAL A 73 1.16 7.07 0.49
CA VAL A 73 -0.13 6.91 1.17
C VAL A 73 -0.15 7.80 2.40
N GLU A 74 -1.16 8.66 2.48
CA GLU A 74 -1.43 9.47 3.65
C GLU A 74 -2.78 9.08 4.22
N ALA A 75 -2.89 9.05 5.54
CA ALA A 75 -4.14 8.65 6.19
C ALA A 75 -4.39 9.43 7.46
N GLU A 76 -5.67 9.63 7.76
CA GLU A 76 -6.15 10.21 9.00
C GLU A 76 -6.94 9.13 9.75
N ARG A 77 -6.68 8.99 11.04
CA ARG A 77 -7.31 8.01 11.91
C ARG A 77 -8.41 8.65 12.76
N ALA A 78 -9.38 7.82 13.21
CA ALA A 78 -10.36 8.23 14.19
C ALA A 78 -9.68 8.71 15.48
N GLY A 79 -10.30 9.68 16.17
CA GLY A 79 -9.76 10.23 17.41
C GLY A 79 -9.85 9.29 18.60
N ASP A 80 -10.86 8.41 18.62
CA ASP A 80 -11.12 7.48 19.72
C ASP A 80 -10.89 6.04 19.30
N HIS A 81 -10.60 5.15 20.24
CA HIS A 81 -10.47 3.73 19.99
C HIS A 81 -11.79 3.07 19.59
N PRO A 82 -11.79 2.12 18.66
CA PRO A 82 -10.63 1.75 17.84
C PRO A 82 -10.33 2.84 16.80
N ARG A 83 -9.07 3.23 16.73
CA ARG A 83 -8.61 4.32 15.87
C ARG A 83 -8.42 3.84 14.45
N VAL A 84 -9.52 3.54 13.77
CA VAL A 84 -9.52 3.10 12.39
C VAL A 84 -9.16 4.26 11.45
N PHE A 85 -8.74 3.93 10.23
CA PHE A 85 -8.55 4.96 9.21
C PHE A 85 -9.91 5.53 8.79
N ARG A 86 -9.99 6.86 8.67
CA ARG A 86 -11.19 7.59 8.22
C ARG A 86 -11.01 8.19 6.85
N LYS A 87 -9.80 8.63 6.52
CA LYS A 87 -9.44 9.15 5.20
C LYS A 87 -8.13 8.57 4.77
N ILE A 88 -8.05 8.13 3.54
CA ILE A 88 -6.83 7.60 2.93
C ILE A 88 -6.66 8.26 1.56
N ARG A 89 -5.50 8.86 1.34
CA ARG A 89 -5.12 9.43 0.05
C ARG A 89 -3.94 8.67 -0.50
N VAL A 90 -4.08 8.16 -1.72
CA VAL A 90 -3.04 7.37 -2.38
C VAL A 90 -2.57 8.10 -3.63
N ARG A 91 -1.29 8.41 -3.70
CA ARG A 91 -0.69 9.09 -4.84
C ARG A 91 0.23 8.12 -5.58
N TYR A 92 -0.04 7.95 -6.87
CA TYR A 92 0.73 7.08 -7.74
C TYR A 92 1.55 7.96 -8.68
N ALA A 93 2.87 7.89 -8.54
CA ALA A 93 3.81 8.59 -9.43
C ALA A 93 4.56 7.53 -10.25
N ALA A 94 4.42 7.57 -11.55
CA ALA A 94 4.94 6.53 -12.42
C ALA A 94 5.63 7.11 -13.66
N SER A 95 6.60 6.37 -14.18
CA SER A 95 7.21 6.64 -15.46
C SER A 95 7.22 5.36 -16.31
N GLY A 96 7.15 5.54 -17.61
CA GLY A 96 7.20 4.46 -18.57
C GLY A 96 7.20 5.01 -19.99
N ASN A 97 7.78 4.27 -20.90
CA ASN A 97 7.85 4.70 -22.29
C ASN A 97 6.44 4.71 -22.91
N GLY A 98 5.97 5.89 -23.31
CA GLY A 98 4.63 6.05 -23.86
C GLY A 98 3.50 6.08 -22.84
N LEU A 99 3.81 6.09 -21.56
CA LEU A 99 2.78 6.16 -20.51
C LEU A 99 2.08 7.52 -20.52
N THR A 100 0.75 7.50 -20.54
CA THR A 100 -0.10 8.70 -20.43
C THR A 100 -0.81 8.74 -19.08
N VAL A 101 -1.25 9.94 -18.69
CA VAL A 101 -2.05 10.14 -17.48
C VAL A 101 -3.33 9.30 -17.53
N ASP A 102 -4.01 9.28 -18.67
CA ASP A 102 -5.26 8.52 -18.84
C ASP A 102 -5.05 7.02 -18.64
N GLN A 103 -3.95 6.47 -19.16
CA GLN A 103 -3.63 5.05 -18.98
C GLN A 103 -3.34 4.73 -17.50
N LEU A 104 -2.54 5.56 -16.83
CA LEU A 104 -2.24 5.36 -15.42
C LEU A 104 -3.50 5.49 -14.57
N GLN A 105 -4.32 6.51 -14.83
CA GLN A 105 -5.57 6.71 -14.11
C GLN A 105 -6.52 5.52 -14.29
N ARG A 106 -6.62 4.99 -15.51
CA ARG A 106 -7.46 3.82 -15.79
C ARG A 106 -6.98 2.60 -14.99
N ALA A 107 -5.68 2.35 -14.96
CA ALA A 107 -5.13 1.23 -14.21
C ALA A 107 -5.38 1.38 -12.71
N VAL A 108 -5.20 2.57 -12.15
CA VAL A 108 -5.45 2.87 -10.74
C VAL A 108 -6.93 2.70 -10.41
N THR A 109 -7.82 3.26 -11.22
CA THR A 109 -9.27 3.14 -10.99
C THR A 109 -9.72 1.68 -11.01
N LEU A 110 -9.26 0.89 -11.97
CA LEU A 110 -9.56 -0.54 -12.04
C LEU A 110 -9.05 -1.28 -10.79
N SER A 111 -7.86 -0.94 -10.31
CA SER A 111 -7.32 -1.54 -9.10
C SER A 111 -8.20 -1.24 -7.89
N VAL A 112 -8.35 0.04 -7.56
CA VAL A 112 -8.96 0.44 -6.28
C VAL A 112 -10.47 0.20 -6.25
N GLU A 113 -11.14 0.17 -7.40
CA GLU A 113 -12.60 -0.04 -7.46
C GLU A 113 -13.00 -1.49 -7.68
N LYS A 114 -12.13 -2.30 -8.29
CA LYS A 114 -12.52 -3.66 -8.69
C LYS A 114 -11.61 -4.76 -8.12
N TYR A 115 -10.30 -4.60 -8.18
CA TYR A 115 -9.39 -5.72 -7.94
C TYR A 115 -8.68 -5.71 -6.59
N CYS A 116 -8.37 -4.55 -6.02
CA CYS A 116 -7.59 -4.47 -4.79
C CYS A 116 -8.43 -4.87 -3.57
N SER A 117 -8.16 -6.07 -3.05
CA SER A 117 -8.87 -6.58 -1.87
C SER A 117 -8.64 -5.72 -0.63
N VAL A 118 -7.43 -5.19 -0.47
CA VAL A 118 -7.11 -4.33 0.68
C VAL A 118 -7.92 -3.02 0.61
N ALA A 119 -8.02 -2.42 -0.59
CA ALA A 119 -8.84 -1.23 -0.78
C ALA A 119 -10.31 -1.50 -0.42
N ALA A 120 -10.84 -2.65 -0.82
CA ALA A 120 -12.20 -3.04 -0.50
C ALA A 120 -12.43 -3.17 1.02
N ILE A 121 -11.47 -3.73 1.74
CA ILE A 121 -11.53 -3.82 3.20
C ILE A 121 -11.53 -2.43 3.83
N LEU A 122 -10.58 -1.58 3.42
CA LEU A 122 -10.39 -0.26 4.03
C LEU A 122 -11.53 0.71 3.74
N ARG A 123 -12.21 0.55 2.60
CA ARG A 123 -13.39 1.37 2.28
C ARG A 123 -14.57 1.17 3.20
N GLN A 124 -14.60 0.09 3.98
CA GLN A 124 -15.66 -0.13 4.96
C GLN A 124 -15.65 0.93 6.06
N SER A 125 -14.51 1.55 6.33
CA SER A 125 -14.37 2.55 7.40
C SER A 125 -13.76 3.88 6.94
N ALA A 126 -13.17 3.94 5.77
CA ALA A 126 -12.43 5.11 5.30
C ALA A 126 -12.86 5.58 3.92
N ASP A 127 -12.86 6.90 3.74
CA ASP A 127 -12.95 7.51 2.40
C ASP A 127 -11.58 7.39 1.75
N LEU A 128 -11.52 6.72 0.60
CA LEU A 128 -10.29 6.49 -0.14
C LEU A 128 -10.29 7.30 -1.42
N SER A 129 -9.28 8.12 -1.60
CA SER A 129 -9.08 8.93 -2.81
C SER A 129 -7.74 8.63 -3.44
N THR A 130 -7.64 8.84 -4.75
CA THR A 130 -6.43 8.57 -5.51
C THR A 130 -6.01 9.77 -6.34
N GLU A 131 -4.72 9.88 -6.58
CA GLU A 131 -4.12 10.89 -7.45
C GLU A 131 -3.04 10.21 -8.27
N VAL A 132 -2.89 10.59 -9.54
CA VAL A 132 -1.88 10.05 -10.42
C VAL A 132 -0.99 11.15 -10.99
N VAL A 133 0.30 10.83 -11.14
CA VAL A 133 1.29 11.71 -11.76
C VAL A 133 2.14 10.86 -12.69
N VAL A 134 2.26 11.29 -13.93
CA VAL A 134 3.22 10.69 -14.86
C VAL A 134 4.49 11.52 -14.83
N GLU A 135 5.58 10.88 -14.44
CA GLU A 135 6.89 11.51 -14.38
C GLU A 135 7.65 11.18 -15.65
N ARG A 136 8.39 12.16 -16.16
CA ARG A 136 9.29 11.95 -17.29
C ARG A 136 10.63 11.50 -16.72
N GLY A 137 11.02 10.24 -17.06
CA GLY A 137 12.21 9.64 -16.59
C GLY A 137 13.45 10.21 -17.17
N PRO A 138 14.66 9.94 -16.68
CA PRO A 138 15.33 8.71 -17.01
C PRO A 138 14.81 7.63 -16.18
#